data_e4dce3c34d69688899361e366674c3bf
#
_entry.id   e4dce3c34d69688899361e366674c3bf
#
_cell.length_a   1.000
_cell.length_b   1.000
_cell.length_c   1.000
_cell.angle_alpha   90.00
_cell.angle_beta   90.00
_cell.angle_gamma   90.00
#
_symmetry.space_group_name_H-M   'P 1'
#
loop_
_entity.id
_entity.type
_entity.pdbx_description
1 polymer ?
#
loop_
_entity_poly.entity_id
_entity_poly.type
_entity_poly.pdbx_seq_one_letter_code
_entity_poly.pdbx_strand_id
1 'polypeptide(L)'
;CLATLDWPQSYDPRHPSTRASLVLAQPHTGRRHQIRRHLKHVAHPILGDATHGKGALNRWWAQRLGGQRLWLHAHALQLQHPRTGEALALTADWRALPQVPEVQQWQHMLQLPGWQTVAPWPGSCSVI
;
A
#
# COMPACT_ATOMS: atom_id res chain seq x y z
N CYS A 1 -6.42 -5.58 7.08
CA CYS A 1 -6.12 -6.20 5.78
C CYS A 1 -7.38 -6.17 4.93
N LEU A 2 -7.28 -5.69 3.71
CA LEU A 2 -8.39 -5.63 2.75
C LEU A 2 -8.38 -6.82 1.79
N ALA A 3 -7.20 -7.21 1.33
CA ALA A 3 -7.04 -8.35 0.44
C ALA A 3 -5.68 -8.99 0.61
N THR A 4 -5.58 -10.26 0.22
CA THR A 4 -4.32 -11.01 0.17
C THR A 4 -4.07 -11.50 -1.24
N LEU A 5 -2.82 -11.48 -1.66
CA LEU A 5 -2.32 -12.03 -2.91
C LEU A 5 -1.46 -13.25 -2.61
N ASP A 6 -1.76 -14.35 -3.26
CA ASP A 6 -0.89 -15.52 -3.31
C ASP A 6 -0.41 -15.71 -4.76
N TRP A 7 0.81 -15.26 -5.02
CA TRP A 7 1.41 -15.31 -6.35
C TRP A 7 2.13 -16.64 -6.54
N PRO A 8 1.84 -17.41 -7.61
CA PRO A 8 2.30 -18.80 -7.76
C PRO A 8 3.80 -18.96 -7.99
N GLN A 9 4.53 -17.87 -8.19
CA GLN A 9 5.98 -17.88 -8.32
C GLN A 9 6.62 -17.39 -7.03
N SER A 10 7.62 -18.12 -6.55
CA SER A 10 8.35 -17.73 -5.35
C SER A 10 9.59 -16.89 -5.68
N TYR A 11 9.84 -15.86 -4.86
CA TYR A 11 11.13 -15.17 -4.83
C TYR A 11 12.17 -15.91 -3.97
N ASP A 12 11.72 -16.80 -3.11
CA ASP A 12 12.53 -17.57 -2.17
C ASP A 12 12.20 -19.06 -2.33
N PRO A 13 13.13 -19.90 -2.79
CA PRO A 13 12.88 -21.31 -3.07
C PRO A 13 12.42 -22.14 -1.86
N ARG A 14 12.53 -21.59 -0.65
CA ARG A 14 12.00 -22.23 0.57
C ARG A 14 10.47 -22.16 0.70
N HIS A 15 9.81 -21.38 -0.16
CA HIS A 15 8.37 -21.19 -0.15
C HIS A 15 7.79 -21.48 -1.54
N PRO A 16 6.59 -22.07 -1.63
CA PRO A 16 5.98 -22.42 -2.92
C PRO A 16 5.48 -21.19 -3.69
N SER A 17 5.22 -20.07 -3.00
CA SER A 17 4.61 -18.87 -3.57
C SER A 17 5.16 -17.61 -2.92
N THR A 18 4.88 -16.46 -3.52
CA THR A 18 5.14 -15.14 -2.93
C THR A 18 3.83 -14.48 -2.53
N ARG A 19 3.71 -14.09 -1.26
CA ARG A 19 2.49 -13.49 -0.72
C ARG A 19 2.65 -11.99 -0.52
N ALA A 20 1.56 -11.26 -0.77
CA ALA A 20 1.42 -9.86 -0.44
C ALA A 20 0.05 -9.60 0.21
N SER A 21 -0.11 -8.45 0.86
CA SER A 21 -1.37 -8.03 1.46
C SER A 21 -1.64 -6.58 1.14
N LEU A 22 -2.88 -6.25 0.78
CA LEU A 22 -3.37 -4.90 0.71
C LEU A 22 -3.89 -4.49 2.09
N VAL A 23 -3.30 -3.45 2.67
CA VAL A 23 -3.62 -3.02 4.03
C VAL A 23 -4.06 -1.56 4.01
N LEU A 24 -5.19 -1.25 4.61
CA LEU A 24 -5.54 0.12 4.99
C LEU A 24 -5.01 0.37 6.41
N ALA A 25 -4.16 1.38 6.56
CA ALA A 25 -3.59 1.78 7.84
C ALA A 25 -4.10 3.18 8.22
N GLN A 26 -4.61 3.32 9.43
CA GLN A 26 -5.06 4.59 9.99
C GLN A 26 -4.20 4.92 11.23
N PRO A 27 -3.12 5.71 11.06
CA PRO A 27 -2.26 6.08 12.17
C PRO A 27 -2.90 7.17 13.03
N HIS A 28 -2.86 7.03 14.34
CA HIS A 28 -3.30 8.06 15.29
C HIS A 28 -2.25 9.15 15.53
N THR A 29 -1.02 8.95 15.07
CA THR A 29 0.10 9.90 15.19
C THR A 29 0.90 9.92 13.89
N GLY A 30 1.65 10.99 13.62
CA GLY A 30 2.41 11.20 12.39
C GLY A 30 3.93 11.20 12.59
N ARG A 31 4.51 10.19 13.25
CA ARG A 31 5.98 10.12 13.42
C ARG A 31 6.67 9.71 12.12
N ARG A 32 7.93 10.13 11.97
CA ARG A 32 8.75 9.82 10.79
C ARG A 32 8.76 8.32 10.47
N HIS A 33 8.34 7.96 9.27
CA HIS A 33 8.24 6.59 8.75
C HIS A 33 7.40 5.65 9.64
N GLN A 34 6.44 6.16 10.40
CA GLN A 34 5.71 5.37 11.41
C GLN A 34 5.11 4.09 10.84
N ILE A 35 4.27 4.17 9.80
CA ILE A 35 3.63 2.99 9.18
C ILE A 35 4.70 2.02 8.65
N ARG A 36 5.74 2.53 7.98
CA ARG A 36 6.83 1.72 7.43
C ARG A 36 7.57 0.93 8.51
N ARG A 37 7.87 1.58 9.63
CA ARG A 37 8.56 0.97 10.79
C ARG A 37 7.68 -0.05 11.50
N HIS A 38 6.39 0.26 11.71
CA HIS A 38 5.47 -0.65 12.38
C HIS A 38 5.26 -1.93 11.56
N LEU A 39 5.00 -1.80 10.26
CA LEU A 39 4.83 -2.98 9.40
C LEU A 39 6.11 -3.82 9.32
N LYS A 40 7.30 -3.19 9.26
CA LYS A 40 8.56 -3.93 9.39
C LYS A 40 8.65 -4.68 10.72
N HIS A 41 8.27 -4.03 11.83
CA HIS A 41 8.37 -4.63 13.17
C HIS A 41 7.54 -5.91 13.30
N VAL A 42 6.36 -5.96 12.68
CA VAL A 42 5.51 -7.16 12.65
C VAL A 42 5.85 -8.11 11.49
N ALA A 43 7.05 -8.01 10.91
CA ALA A 43 7.57 -8.85 9.83
C ALA A 43 6.81 -8.74 8.49
N HIS A 44 5.99 -7.70 8.30
CA HIS A 44 5.27 -7.38 7.06
C HIS A 44 5.71 -6.05 6.45
N PRO A 45 7.00 -5.88 6.06
CA PRO A 45 7.49 -4.62 5.51
C PRO A 45 6.77 -4.27 4.22
N ILE A 46 6.59 -2.96 3.98
CA ILE A 46 5.96 -2.47 2.76
C ILE A 46 6.83 -2.84 1.54
N LEU A 47 6.19 -3.30 0.49
CA LEU A 47 6.86 -3.59 -0.78
C LEU A 47 7.53 -2.33 -1.34
N GLY A 48 8.73 -2.50 -1.87
CA GLY A 48 9.52 -1.41 -2.44
C GLY A 48 10.12 -0.45 -1.43
N ASP A 49 9.97 -0.69 -0.13
CA ASP A 49 10.61 0.11 0.91
C ASP A 49 12.13 -0.13 0.92
N ALA A 50 12.89 0.84 0.44
CA ALA A 50 14.35 0.75 0.35
C ALA A 50 15.06 0.75 1.72
N THR A 51 14.44 1.38 2.73
CA THR A 51 15.03 1.56 4.06
C THR A 51 14.60 0.47 5.05
N HIS A 52 13.31 0.12 5.02
CA HIS A 52 12.71 -0.78 6.01
C HIS A 52 12.25 -2.10 5.39
N GLY A 53 12.35 -2.27 4.07
CA GLY A 53 11.89 -3.44 3.34
C GLY A 53 12.90 -4.58 3.22
N LYS A 54 12.54 -5.59 2.44
CA LYS A 54 13.39 -6.73 2.07
C LYS A 54 13.91 -6.54 0.65
N GLY A 55 15.20 -6.23 0.49
CA GLY A 55 15.80 -5.87 -0.80
C GLY A 55 15.63 -6.93 -1.90
N ALA A 56 15.77 -8.22 -1.59
CA ALA A 56 15.57 -9.29 -2.57
C ALA A 56 14.11 -9.34 -3.06
N LEU A 57 13.15 -9.29 -2.14
CA LEU A 57 11.72 -9.26 -2.45
C LEU A 57 11.35 -8.00 -3.25
N ASN A 58 11.91 -6.84 -2.87
CA ASN A 58 11.67 -5.58 -3.58
C ASN A 58 12.15 -5.64 -5.03
N ARG A 59 13.35 -6.17 -5.29
CA ARG A 59 13.87 -6.37 -6.65
C ARG A 59 13.03 -7.35 -7.46
N TRP A 60 12.61 -8.44 -6.84
CA TRP A 60 11.78 -9.45 -7.48
C TRP A 60 10.42 -8.86 -7.93
N TRP A 61 9.77 -8.06 -7.08
CA TRP A 61 8.53 -7.37 -7.44
C TRP A 61 8.75 -6.25 -8.47
N ALA A 62 9.84 -5.48 -8.36
CA ALA A 62 10.16 -4.43 -9.31
C ALA A 62 10.30 -4.93 -10.75
N GLN A 63 10.91 -6.10 -10.94
CA GLN A 63 11.03 -6.74 -12.26
C GLN A 63 9.66 -7.10 -12.87
N ARG A 64 8.69 -7.47 -12.03
CA ARG A 64 7.34 -7.88 -12.49
C ARG A 64 6.38 -6.72 -12.68
N LEU A 65 6.56 -5.67 -11.93
CA LEU A 65 5.68 -4.50 -11.95
C LEU A 65 6.23 -3.34 -12.78
N GLY A 66 7.35 -3.56 -13.46
CA GLY A 66 7.94 -2.58 -14.38
C GLY A 66 8.65 -1.42 -13.70
N GLY A 67 9.02 -1.54 -12.42
CA GLY A 67 9.77 -0.50 -11.74
C GLY A 67 9.80 -0.63 -10.22
N GLN A 68 10.79 0.01 -9.62
CA GLN A 68 10.94 0.05 -8.15
C GLN A 68 10.26 1.30 -7.59
N ARG A 69 9.34 1.11 -6.68
CA ARG A 69 8.67 2.18 -5.94
C ARG A 69 8.30 1.74 -4.53
N LEU A 70 8.07 2.68 -3.64
CA LEU A 70 7.43 2.42 -2.35
C LEU A 70 5.91 2.23 -2.57
N TRP A 71 5.38 1.05 -2.30
CA TRP A 71 3.95 0.73 -2.42
C TRP A 71 3.17 1.22 -1.20
N LEU A 72 3.22 2.52 -0.97
CA LEU A 72 2.49 3.24 0.07
C LEU A 72 1.78 4.43 -0.57
N HIS A 73 0.47 4.53 -0.38
CA HIS A 73 -0.37 5.60 -0.91
C HIS A 73 -1.10 6.31 0.24
N ALA A 74 -1.03 7.62 0.28
CA ALA A 74 -1.81 8.45 1.18
C ALA A 74 -3.22 8.61 0.59
N HIS A 75 -4.15 7.76 1.01
CA HIS A 75 -5.51 7.70 0.44
C HIS A 75 -6.40 8.83 0.92
N ALA A 76 -6.37 9.14 2.20
CA ALA A 76 -7.20 10.19 2.80
C ALA A 76 -6.46 10.91 3.93
N LEU A 77 -6.81 12.18 4.13
CA LEU A 77 -6.30 13.01 5.19
C LEU A 77 -7.41 13.90 5.74
N GLN A 78 -7.57 13.95 7.06
CA GLN A 78 -8.43 14.89 7.75
C GLN A 78 -7.57 15.79 8.64
N LEU A 79 -7.80 17.08 8.56
CA LEU A 79 -7.09 18.06 9.37
C LEU A 79 -7.95 19.31 9.57
N GLN A 80 -7.58 20.13 10.54
CA GLN A 80 -8.10 21.50 10.64
C GLN A 80 -7.20 22.44 9.83
N HIS A 81 -7.82 23.29 9.01
CA HIS A 81 -7.08 24.27 8.23
C HIS A 81 -6.32 25.24 9.17
N PRO A 82 -5.00 25.42 9.03
CA PRO A 82 -4.17 26.10 10.04
C PRO A 82 -4.49 27.59 10.21
N ARG A 83 -5.12 28.23 9.23
CA ARG A 83 -5.50 29.66 9.29
C ARG A 83 -6.96 29.87 9.65
N THR A 84 -7.87 29.07 9.11
CA THR A 84 -9.32 29.28 9.28
C THR A 84 -9.92 28.40 10.37
N GLY A 85 -9.25 27.33 10.80
CA GLY A 85 -9.77 26.35 11.75
C GLY A 85 -10.85 25.42 11.18
N GLU A 86 -11.20 25.58 9.89
CA GLU A 86 -12.21 24.74 9.24
C GLU A 86 -11.72 23.31 9.09
N ALA A 87 -12.64 22.35 9.27
CA ALA A 87 -12.34 20.94 9.04
C ALA A 87 -12.17 20.68 7.54
N LEU A 88 -11.03 20.11 7.17
CA LEU A 88 -10.73 19.66 5.81
C LEU A 88 -10.68 18.15 5.74
N ALA A 89 -11.38 17.59 4.77
CA ALA A 89 -11.31 16.17 4.41
C ALA A 89 -10.80 16.08 2.96
N LEU A 90 -9.61 15.53 2.79
CA LEU A 90 -8.96 15.37 1.50
C LEU A 90 -8.91 13.88 1.17
N THR A 91 -9.26 13.52 -0.06
CA THR A 91 -9.19 12.15 -0.55
C THR A 91 -8.40 12.09 -1.85
N ALA A 92 -7.41 11.22 -1.90
CA ALA A 92 -6.66 10.89 -3.10
C ALA A 92 -7.08 9.49 -3.58
N ASP A 93 -8.30 9.40 -4.11
CA ASP A 93 -8.80 8.14 -4.66
C ASP A 93 -8.07 7.85 -5.97
N TRP A 94 -7.18 6.87 -5.95
CA TRP A 94 -6.43 6.43 -7.12
C TRP A 94 -7.34 5.96 -8.28
N ARG A 95 -8.58 5.58 -8.01
CA ARG A 95 -9.56 5.17 -9.03
C ARG A 95 -10.10 6.35 -9.83
N ALA A 96 -10.07 7.54 -9.27
CA ALA A 96 -10.57 8.77 -9.92
C ALA A 96 -9.60 9.38 -10.94
N LEU A 97 -8.35 8.95 -10.97
CA LEU A 97 -7.27 9.54 -11.78
C LEU A 97 -6.53 8.46 -12.62
N PRO A 98 -7.23 7.72 -13.49
CA PRO A 98 -6.66 6.56 -14.20
C PRO A 98 -5.51 6.90 -15.14
N GLN A 99 -5.37 8.16 -15.58
CA GLN A 99 -4.31 8.62 -16.46
C GLN A 99 -2.97 8.91 -15.75
N VAL A 100 -2.96 8.96 -14.42
CA VAL A 100 -1.75 9.22 -13.63
C VAL A 100 -0.87 7.95 -13.61
N PRO A 101 0.42 8.01 -13.99
CA PRO A 101 1.28 6.82 -14.06
C PRO A 101 1.34 6.01 -12.76
N GLU A 102 1.37 6.67 -11.61
CA GLU A 102 1.36 6.02 -10.30
C GLU A 102 0.07 5.25 -10.05
N VAL A 103 -1.04 5.75 -10.55
CA VAL A 103 -2.36 5.09 -10.46
C VAL A 103 -2.39 3.88 -11.38
N GLN A 104 -1.86 3.97 -12.59
CA GLN A 104 -1.77 2.83 -13.51
C GLN A 104 -0.94 1.70 -12.91
N GLN A 105 0.13 2.00 -12.20
CA GLN A 105 0.92 0.99 -11.49
C GLN A 105 0.11 0.31 -10.38
N TRP A 106 -0.68 1.08 -9.60
CA TRP A 106 -1.59 0.51 -8.59
C TRP A 106 -2.65 -0.38 -9.24
N GLN A 107 -3.28 0.07 -10.33
CA GLN A 107 -4.26 -0.73 -11.07
C GLN A 107 -3.63 -2.03 -11.58
N HIS A 108 -2.43 -1.96 -12.18
CA HIS A 108 -1.71 -3.15 -12.62
C HIS A 108 -1.47 -4.12 -11.46
N MET A 109 -0.97 -3.64 -10.32
CA MET A 109 -0.74 -4.49 -9.14
C MET A 109 -2.02 -5.17 -8.66
N LEU A 110 -3.14 -4.44 -8.62
CA LEU A 110 -4.41 -4.94 -8.12
C LEU A 110 -5.15 -5.84 -9.13
N GLN A 111 -4.76 -5.82 -10.39
CA GLN A 111 -5.26 -6.70 -11.45
C GLN A 111 -4.50 -8.03 -11.56
N LEU A 112 -3.41 -8.20 -10.81
CA LEU A 112 -2.68 -9.47 -10.80
C LEU A 112 -3.62 -10.61 -10.36
N PRO A 113 -3.55 -11.77 -11.02
CA PRO A 113 -4.36 -12.92 -10.62
C PRO A 113 -3.94 -13.43 -9.24
N GLY A 114 -4.89 -13.93 -8.47
CA GLY A 114 -4.64 -14.50 -7.14
C GLY A 114 -4.96 -13.58 -5.96
N TRP A 115 -5.48 -12.38 -6.19
CA TRP A 115 -6.03 -11.57 -5.12
C TRP A 115 -7.33 -12.17 -4.57
N GLN A 116 -7.39 -12.27 -3.24
CA GLN A 116 -8.57 -12.70 -2.49
C GLN A 116 -8.99 -11.56 -1.55
N THR A 117 -10.25 -11.11 -1.67
CA THR A 117 -10.80 -10.09 -0.79
C THR A 117 -11.01 -10.67 0.61
N VAL A 118 -10.49 -9.99 1.62
CA VAL A 118 -10.63 -10.33 3.04
C VAL A 118 -11.70 -9.45 3.68
N ALA A 119 -11.71 -8.16 3.34
CA ALA A 119 -12.71 -7.21 3.80
C ALA A 119 -13.10 -6.26 2.66
N PRO A 120 -14.34 -5.77 2.62
CA PRO A 120 -14.73 -4.78 1.64
C PRO A 120 -13.90 -3.51 1.80
N TRP A 121 -13.66 -2.83 0.68
CA TRP A 121 -13.10 -1.48 0.73
C TRP A 121 -14.07 -0.59 1.50
N PRO A 122 -13.65 0.11 2.55
CA PRO A 122 -14.55 0.98 3.26
C PRO A 122 -15.08 2.04 2.28
N GLY A 123 -16.37 2.00 1.99
CA GLY A 123 -17.05 3.07 1.26
C GLY A 123 -16.80 4.39 1.99
N SER A 124 -16.70 5.51 1.27
CA SER A 124 -16.39 6.86 1.75
C SER A 124 -15.91 6.87 3.21
N CYS A 125 -14.62 6.62 3.38
CA CYS A 125 -14.05 6.49 4.71
C CYS A 125 -14.26 7.81 5.45
N SER A 126 -15.24 7.84 6.35
CA SER A 126 -15.22 8.81 7.43
C SER A 126 -14.03 8.44 8.29
N VAL A 127 -12.88 9.00 7.91
CA VAL A 127 -11.67 8.92 8.74
C VAL A 127 -11.94 9.83 9.91
N ILE A 128 -12.15 9.23 11.08
CA ILE A 128 -12.22 9.97 12.33
C ILE A 128 -10.81 10.36 12.75
#